data_4caff6695701dc6c811a2bfb34d27e07
#
_entry.id   4caff6695701dc6c811a2bfb34d27e07
#
_cell.length_a   1.000
_cell.length_b   1.000
_cell.length_c   1.000
_cell.angle_alpha   90.00
_cell.angle_beta   90.00
_cell.angle_gamma   90.00
#
_symmetry.space_group_name_H-M   'P 1'
#
loop_
_entity.id
_entity.type
_entity.pdbx_description
1 polymer ?
#
loop_
_entity_poly.entity_id
_entity_poly.type
_entity_poly.pdbx_seq_one_letter_code
_entity_poly.pdbx_strand_id
1 'polypeptide(L)'
;MIDNKLKKLEEEQMFESDVNNIPPSDIVAFNELRSCADLLRLHSSGQLNIQPDFQRDIVWSTLDQTRFIDSLTKQLPIPSLCISYDYKTDKRLVIDGLQRLNSIINFLSDDEWKLSKLEDIDQRLAGKTVYTIKTREKELFERVQNVVIPITVIRCDYSKKEHNQY
;
A
#
# COMPACT_ATOMS: atom_id res chain seq x y z
N MET A 1 36.87 29.17 25.47
CA MET A 1 37.54 27.92 25.10
C MET A 1 36.67 26.67 25.29
N ILE A 2 35.87 26.59 26.32
CA ILE A 2 35.00 25.43 26.59
C ILE A 2 33.84 25.34 25.58
N ASP A 3 33.31 26.47 25.17
CA ASP A 3 32.17 26.58 24.27
C ASP A 3 32.46 26.04 22.84
N ASN A 4 33.68 26.21 22.38
CA ASN A 4 34.09 25.76 21.02
C ASN A 4 34.33 24.24 20.95
N LYS A 5 34.64 23.62 22.08
CA LYS A 5 34.90 22.17 22.19
C LYS A 5 33.55 21.40 22.27
N LEU A 6 32.60 22.00 22.98
CA LEU A 6 31.23 21.47 23.08
C LEU A 6 30.51 21.52 21.75
N LYS A 7 30.59 22.65 21.01
CA LYS A 7 30.00 22.76 19.65
C LYS A 7 30.59 21.74 18.70
N LYS A 8 31.90 21.52 18.75
CA LYS A 8 32.55 20.55 17.88
C LYS A 8 32.13 19.11 18.19
N LEU A 9 31.94 18.79 19.47
CA LEU A 9 31.42 17.48 19.88
C LEU A 9 29.95 17.26 19.52
N GLU A 10 29.13 18.31 19.59
CA GLU A 10 27.73 18.27 19.16
C GLU A 10 27.62 18.11 17.64
N GLU A 11 28.46 18.81 16.89
CA GLU A 11 28.53 18.69 15.42
C GLU A 11 29.04 17.30 15.00
N GLU A 12 30.03 16.75 15.68
CA GLU A 12 30.54 15.39 15.44
C GLU A 12 29.48 14.32 15.78
N GLN A 13 28.74 14.48 16.90
CA GLN A 13 27.66 13.56 17.28
C GLN A 13 26.46 13.65 16.34
N MET A 14 26.09 14.85 15.88
CA MET A 14 25.05 15.01 14.86
C MET A 14 25.47 14.37 13.53
N PHE A 15 26.72 14.54 13.13
CA PHE A 15 27.25 13.96 11.91
C PHE A 15 27.30 12.41 11.98
N GLU A 16 27.70 11.85 13.12
CA GLU A 16 27.70 10.40 13.34
C GLU A 16 26.28 9.81 13.41
N SER A 17 25.31 10.55 13.98
CA SER A 17 23.91 10.11 13.99
C SER A 17 23.27 10.14 12.60
N ASP A 18 23.61 11.12 11.79
CA ASP A 18 23.12 11.24 10.41
C ASP A 18 23.74 10.17 9.49
N VAL A 19 25.01 9.84 9.68
CA VAL A 19 25.69 8.77 8.91
C VAL A 19 25.09 7.40 9.22
N ASN A 20 24.65 7.14 10.45
CA ASN A 20 24.02 5.89 10.82
C ASN A 20 22.57 5.74 10.30
N ASN A 21 21.95 6.82 9.87
CA ASN A 21 20.59 6.84 9.33
C ASN A 21 20.52 6.92 7.80
N ILE A 22 21.66 6.98 7.12
CA ILE A 22 21.68 6.97 5.64
C ILE A 22 21.40 5.55 5.16
N PRO A 23 20.36 5.33 4.34
CA PRO A 23 20.11 4.04 3.73
C PRO A 23 21.32 3.54 2.94
N PRO A 24 21.57 2.23 2.88
CA PRO A 24 22.61 1.69 2.02
C PRO A 24 22.48 2.18 0.58
N SER A 25 23.58 2.47 -0.07
CA SER A 25 23.61 3.05 -1.42
C SER A 25 22.99 2.16 -2.51
N ASP A 26 22.79 0.88 -2.23
CA ASP A 26 22.16 -0.10 -3.11
C ASP A 26 20.63 -0.24 -2.88
N ILE A 27 20.07 0.48 -1.90
CA ILE A 27 18.63 0.66 -1.76
C ILE A 27 18.19 1.78 -2.71
N VAL A 28 17.27 1.47 -3.60
CA VAL A 28 16.74 2.41 -4.58
C VAL A 28 15.24 2.55 -4.38
N ALA A 29 14.78 3.79 -4.25
CA ALA A 29 13.35 4.11 -4.22
C ALA A 29 12.94 4.71 -5.56
N PHE A 30 11.80 4.27 -6.10
CA PHE A 30 11.22 4.79 -7.33
C PHE A 30 9.69 4.75 -7.27
N ASN A 31 9.05 5.51 -8.14
CA ASN A 31 7.60 5.52 -8.25
C ASN A 31 7.15 4.75 -9.48
N GLU A 32 6.06 4.02 -9.34
CA GLU A 32 5.37 3.35 -10.43
C GLU A 32 3.86 3.51 -10.32
N LEU A 33 3.16 3.22 -11.40
CA LEU A 33 1.71 3.18 -11.45
C LEU A 33 1.27 1.75 -11.77
N ARG A 34 0.32 1.22 -10.98
CA ARG A 34 -0.26 -0.10 -11.24
C ARG A 34 -1.78 -0.03 -11.15
N SER A 35 -2.46 -0.72 -12.06
CA SER A 35 -3.90 -0.88 -11.95
C SER A 35 -4.28 -1.77 -10.76
N CYS A 36 -5.50 -1.59 -10.26
CA CYS A 36 -6.04 -2.48 -9.23
C CYS A 36 -6.03 -3.95 -9.68
N ALA A 37 -6.34 -4.21 -10.96
CA ALA A 37 -6.27 -5.55 -11.52
C ALA A 37 -4.86 -6.14 -11.49
N ASP A 38 -3.83 -5.35 -11.74
CA ASP A 38 -2.44 -5.80 -11.68
C ASP A 38 -1.99 -6.08 -10.24
N LEU A 39 -2.43 -5.27 -9.29
CA LEU A 39 -2.18 -5.54 -7.86
C LEU A 39 -2.81 -6.85 -7.40
N LEU A 40 -4.04 -7.14 -7.84
CA LEU A 40 -4.68 -8.43 -7.59
C LEU A 40 -3.87 -9.59 -8.22
N ARG A 41 -3.40 -9.41 -9.44
CA ARG A 41 -2.57 -10.43 -10.11
C ARG A 41 -1.28 -10.72 -9.33
N LEU A 42 -0.58 -9.70 -8.86
CA LEU A 42 0.62 -9.87 -8.04
C LEU A 42 0.32 -10.59 -6.73
N HIS A 43 -0.78 -10.26 -6.08
CA HIS A 43 -1.22 -10.95 -4.86
C HIS A 43 -1.57 -12.42 -5.13
N SER A 44 -2.35 -12.69 -6.17
CA SER A 44 -2.78 -14.06 -6.52
C SER A 44 -1.63 -14.96 -6.94
N SER A 45 -0.58 -14.40 -7.54
CA SER A 45 0.63 -15.15 -7.91
C SER A 45 1.62 -15.35 -6.77
N GLY A 46 1.33 -14.82 -5.57
CA GLY A 46 2.22 -14.87 -4.42
C GLY A 46 3.41 -13.91 -4.46
N GLN A 47 3.45 -13.00 -5.43
CA GLN A 47 4.51 -12.00 -5.57
C GLN A 47 4.32 -10.78 -4.65
N LEU A 48 3.13 -10.60 -4.11
CA LEU A 48 2.78 -9.50 -3.20
C LEU A 48 2.20 -10.07 -1.91
N ASN A 49 2.88 -9.87 -0.79
CA ASN A 49 2.41 -10.23 0.53
C ASN A 49 1.68 -9.05 1.17
N ILE A 50 0.43 -9.27 1.55
CA ILE A 50 -0.47 -8.26 2.13
C ILE A 50 -0.69 -8.42 3.63
N GLN A 51 -0.06 -9.40 4.27
CA GLN A 51 -0.18 -9.66 5.72
C GLN A 51 1.18 -9.63 6.41
N PRO A 52 1.91 -8.50 6.37
CA PRO A 52 3.15 -8.39 7.11
C PRO A 52 2.87 -8.33 8.61
N ASP A 53 3.65 -9.06 9.41
CA ASP A 53 3.49 -9.22 10.87
C ASP A 53 3.55 -7.90 11.66
N PHE A 54 4.08 -6.84 11.09
CA PHE A 54 4.26 -5.55 11.76
C PHE A 54 3.08 -4.58 11.61
N GLN A 55 2.06 -4.89 10.80
CA GLN A 55 0.89 -4.01 10.58
C GLN A 55 -0.36 -4.57 11.25
N ARG A 56 -0.35 -4.69 12.59
CA ARG A 56 -1.44 -5.35 13.35
C ARG A 56 -2.49 -4.41 13.91
N ASP A 57 -2.24 -3.09 13.94
CA ASP A 57 -2.91 -2.23 14.92
C ASP A 57 -4.24 -1.63 14.48
N ILE A 58 -4.54 -1.53 13.19
CA ILE A 58 -5.81 -0.94 12.74
C ILE A 58 -6.35 -1.73 11.56
N VAL A 59 -7.45 -2.42 11.79
CA VAL A 59 -8.21 -3.08 10.73
C VAL A 59 -9.42 -2.21 10.37
N TRP A 60 -9.51 -1.84 9.10
CA TRP A 60 -10.68 -1.12 8.61
C TRP A 60 -11.96 -1.95 8.75
N SER A 61 -13.03 -1.32 9.20
CA SER A 61 -14.36 -1.90 9.15
C SER A 61 -14.84 -2.05 7.70
N THR A 62 -15.86 -2.86 7.50
CA THR A 62 -16.53 -2.96 6.19
C THR A 62 -17.02 -1.60 5.70
N LEU A 63 -17.44 -0.73 6.60
CA LEU A 63 -17.87 0.64 6.29
C LEU A 63 -16.71 1.45 5.69
N ASP A 64 -15.54 1.43 6.32
CA ASP A 64 -14.35 2.14 5.83
C ASP A 64 -13.91 1.62 4.47
N GLN A 65 -13.91 0.31 4.30
CA GLN A 65 -13.58 -0.34 3.03
C GLN A 65 -14.59 0.04 1.93
N THR A 66 -15.87 0.07 2.26
CA THR A 66 -16.93 0.48 1.33
C THR A 66 -16.73 1.92 0.86
N ARG A 67 -16.43 2.84 1.76
CA ARG A 67 -16.14 4.23 1.42
C ARG A 67 -14.92 4.37 0.52
N PHE A 68 -13.91 3.56 0.77
CA PHE A 68 -12.71 3.55 -0.08
C PHE A 68 -13.04 3.05 -1.52
N ILE A 69 -13.82 2.00 -1.65
CA ILE A 69 -14.26 1.51 -2.98
C ILE A 69 -15.10 2.58 -3.70
N ASP A 70 -15.99 3.26 -2.99
CA ASP A 70 -16.74 4.39 -3.57
C ASP A 70 -15.82 5.49 -4.07
N SER A 71 -14.78 5.84 -3.32
CA SER A 71 -13.75 6.80 -3.74
C SER A 71 -13.04 6.38 -5.02
N LEU A 72 -12.74 5.09 -5.17
CA LEU A 72 -12.15 4.56 -6.41
C LEU A 72 -13.10 4.72 -7.60
N THR A 73 -14.37 4.43 -7.43
CA THR A 73 -15.36 4.57 -8.51
C THR A 73 -15.55 6.01 -8.95
N LYS A 74 -15.35 6.96 -8.04
CA LYS A 74 -15.41 8.41 -8.30
C LYS A 74 -14.09 8.97 -8.83
N GLN A 75 -13.06 8.13 -8.98
CA GLN A 75 -11.73 8.53 -9.43
C GLN A 75 -11.10 9.65 -8.58
N LEU A 76 -11.38 9.64 -7.28
CA LEU A 76 -10.76 10.57 -6.35
C LEU A 76 -9.26 10.24 -6.21
N PRO A 77 -8.42 11.26 -5.91
CA PRO A 77 -7.00 11.03 -5.67
C PRO A 77 -6.77 10.04 -4.54
N ILE A 78 -5.96 9.01 -4.81
CA ILE A 78 -5.61 7.98 -3.83
C ILE A 78 -4.18 8.22 -3.39
N PRO A 79 -3.91 8.27 -2.07
CA PRO A 79 -2.55 8.34 -1.56
C PRO A 79 -1.71 7.15 -2.03
N SER A 80 -0.43 7.37 -2.29
CA SER A 80 0.50 6.32 -2.71
C SER A 80 0.55 5.17 -1.72
N LEU A 81 0.61 3.96 -2.23
CA LEU A 81 1.06 2.79 -1.46
C LEU A 81 2.57 2.83 -1.34
N CYS A 82 3.11 2.21 -0.30
CA CYS A 82 4.54 1.96 -0.18
C CYS A 82 4.78 0.46 -0.11
N ILE A 83 5.60 -0.05 -1.01
CA ILE A 83 5.88 -1.48 -1.16
C ILE A 83 7.39 -1.67 -1.22
N SER A 84 7.94 -2.59 -0.45
CA SER A 84 9.30 -3.05 -0.63
C SER A 84 9.35 -4.17 -1.66
N TYR A 85 10.42 -4.18 -2.45
CA TYR A 85 10.65 -5.16 -3.51
C TYR A 85 12.03 -5.79 -3.36
N ASP A 86 12.05 -7.09 -3.08
CA ASP A 86 13.27 -7.89 -3.09
C ASP A 86 13.55 -8.34 -4.53
N TYR A 87 14.54 -7.72 -5.16
CA TYR A 87 14.89 -7.99 -6.56
C TYR A 87 15.49 -9.38 -6.80
N LYS A 88 15.99 -10.06 -5.76
CA LYS A 88 16.55 -11.41 -5.88
C LYS A 88 15.48 -12.49 -5.87
N THR A 89 14.43 -12.31 -5.12
CA THR A 89 13.35 -13.29 -4.97
C THR A 89 12.07 -12.92 -5.72
N ASP A 90 12.02 -11.71 -6.30
CA ASP A 90 10.82 -11.13 -6.94
C ASP A 90 9.62 -11.09 -5.98
N LYS A 91 9.88 -10.82 -4.69
CA LYS A 91 8.87 -10.73 -3.64
C LYS A 91 8.66 -9.29 -3.20
N ARG A 92 7.41 -8.97 -2.90
CA ARG A 92 6.99 -7.65 -2.46
C ARG A 92 6.28 -7.74 -1.12
N LEU A 93 6.54 -6.74 -0.24
CA LEU A 93 5.84 -6.56 1.03
C LEU A 93 5.19 -5.18 1.07
N VAL A 94 3.95 -5.11 1.53
CA VAL A 94 3.29 -3.82 1.75
C VAL A 94 3.86 -3.19 3.01
N ILE A 95 4.44 -2.00 2.87
CA ILE A 95 4.95 -1.20 4.00
C ILE A 95 3.87 -0.25 4.51
N ASP A 96 3.15 0.41 3.59
CA ASP A 96 2.06 1.32 3.91
C ASP A 96 0.91 1.16 2.91
N GLY A 97 -0.32 1.27 3.39
CA GLY A 97 -1.53 1.17 2.59
C GLY A 97 -2.17 -0.21 2.59
N LEU A 98 -1.87 -1.07 3.57
CA LEU A 98 -2.41 -2.43 3.68
C LEU A 98 -3.93 -2.46 3.63
N GLN A 99 -4.61 -1.57 4.35
CA GLN A 99 -6.08 -1.56 4.42
C GLN A 99 -6.71 -1.17 3.07
N ARG A 100 -6.10 -0.24 2.36
CA ARG A 100 -6.53 0.13 1.00
C ARG A 100 -6.35 -1.03 0.03
N LEU A 101 -5.21 -1.68 0.08
CA LEU A 101 -4.92 -2.83 -0.77
C LEU A 101 -5.84 -4.02 -0.47
N ASN A 102 -6.10 -4.32 0.80
CA ASN A 102 -7.07 -5.35 1.21
C ASN A 102 -8.46 -5.06 0.66
N SER A 103 -8.90 -3.82 0.70
CA SER A 103 -10.20 -3.41 0.17
C SER A 103 -10.30 -3.64 -1.34
N ILE A 104 -9.25 -3.31 -2.08
CA ILE A 104 -9.15 -3.58 -3.53
C ILE A 104 -9.25 -5.07 -3.81
N ILE A 105 -8.49 -5.88 -3.10
CA ILE A 105 -8.45 -7.34 -3.31
C ILE A 105 -9.79 -7.96 -2.96
N ASN A 106 -10.41 -7.59 -1.84
CA ASN A 106 -11.73 -8.08 -1.47
C ASN A 106 -12.78 -7.75 -2.54
N PHE A 107 -12.78 -6.50 -3.01
CA PHE A 107 -13.75 -6.08 -4.04
C PHE A 107 -13.54 -6.82 -5.37
N LEU A 108 -12.31 -7.08 -5.76
CA LEU A 108 -12.02 -7.72 -7.05
C LEU A 108 -12.08 -9.26 -7.01
N SER A 109 -12.01 -9.88 -5.83
CA SER A 109 -11.86 -11.34 -5.73
C SER A 109 -12.86 -12.06 -4.83
N ASP A 110 -13.56 -11.37 -3.94
CA ASP A 110 -14.53 -11.99 -3.02
C ASP A 110 -15.96 -11.68 -3.43
N ASP A 111 -16.56 -12.55 -4.21
CA ASP A 111 -17.93 -12.41 -4.73
C ASP A 111 -18.99 -12.33 -3.62
N GLU A 112 -18.74 -12.90 -2.46
CA GLU A 112 -19.67 -12.93 -1.32
C GLU A 112 -19.55 -11.69 -0.42
N TRP A 113 -18.48 -10.91 -0.58
CA TRP A 113 -18.32 -9.71 0.21
C TRP A 113 -19.45 -8.71 -0.04
N LYS A 114 -20.09 -8.30 1.03
CA LYS A 114 -21.21 -7.34 0.99
C LYS A 114 -20.74 -5.97 1.46
N LEU A 115 -20.89 -4.98 0.60
CA LEU A 115 -20.59 -3.59 0.95
C LEU A 115 -21.63 -3.05 1.92
N SER A 116 -21.21 -2.11 2.76
CA SER A 116 -22.11 -1.45 3.71
C SER A 116 -23.18 -0.63 3.01
N LYS A 117 -24.38 -0.62 3.58
CA LYS A 117 -25.49 0.20 3.09
C LYS A 117 -25.33 1.63 3.62
N LEU A 118 -24.78 2.52 2.80
CA LEU A 118 -24.55 3.91 3.12
C LEU A 118 -25.35 4.79 2.16
N GLU A 119 -25.88 5.92 2.67
CA GLU A 119 -26.70 6.84 1.87
C GLU A 119 -25.86 7.82 1.04
N ASP A 120 -24.64 8.10 1.48
CA ASP A 120 -23.74 9.10 0.90
C ASP A 120 -22.73 8.54 -0.11
N ILE A 121 -22.93 7.31 -0.54
CA ILE A 121 -22.11 6.66 -1.59
C ILE A 121 -22.94 6.35 -2.84
N ASP A 122 -22.29 5.88 -3.88
CA ASP A 122 -22.97 5.39 -5.08
C ASP A 122 -23.92 4.24 -4.70
N GLN A 123 -25.22 4.42 -4.96
CA GLN A 123 -26.26 3.46 -4.57
C GLN A 123 -26.17 2.14 -5.37
N ARG A 124 -25.41 2.10 -6.43
CA ARG A 124 -25.10 0.84 -7.15
C ARG A 124 -24.17 -0.06 -6.32
N LEU A 125 -23.44 0.52 -5.36
CA LEU A 125 -22.56 -0.20 -4.42
C LEU A 125 -23.24 -0.52 -3.10
N ALA A 126 -24.05 0.41 -2.57
CA ALA A 126 -24.56 0.38 -1.21
C ALA A 126 -25.34 -0.88 -0.90
N GLY A 127 -24.89 -1.64 0.10
CA GLY A 127 -25.56 -2.87 0.57
C GLY A 127 -25.55 -4.03 -0.44
N LYS A 128 -24.79 -3.93 -1.52
CA LYS A 128 -24.72 -4.96 -2.56
C LYS A 128 -23.56 -5.91 -2.27
N THR A 129 -23.73 -7.16 -2.71
CA THR A 129 -22.58 -8.09 -2.80
C THR A 129 -21.72 -7.76 -4.01
N VAL A 130 -20.45 -8.11 -3.94
CA VAL A 130 -19.54 -7.97 -5.09
C VAL A 130 -20.06 -8.73 -6.31
N TYR A 131 -20.63 -9.92 -6.11
CA TYR A 131 -21.26 -10.68 -7.19
C TYR A 131 -22.34 -9.87 -7.91
N THR A 132 -23.22 -9.20 -7.17
CA THR A 132 -24.29 -8.36 -7.74
C THR A 132 -23.71 -7.18 -8.54
N ILE A 133 -22.71 -6.51 -8.00
CA ILE A 133 -22.04 -5.38 -8.66
C ILE A 133 -21.36 -5.85 -9.95
N LYS A 134 -20.61 -6.91 -9.87
CA LYS A 134 -19.89 -7.51 -11.01
C LYS A 134 -20.81 -7.95 -12.16
N THR A 135 -22.00 -8.45 -11.84
CA THR A 135 -22.95 -8.96 -12.84
C THR A 135 -23.91 -7.91 -13.35
N ARG A 136 -24.39 -7.01 -12.50
CA ARG A 136 -25.39 -6.00 -12.84
C ARG A 136 -24.83 -4.62 -13.15
N GLU A 137 -23.69 -4.29 -12.56
CA GLU A 137 -22.99 -3.01 -12.69
C GLU A 137 -21.59 -3.23 -13.25
N LYS A 138 -21.50 -3.96 -14.35
CA LYS A 138 -20.24 -4.39 -14.95
C LYS A 138 -19.28 -3.24 -15.24
N GLU A 139 -19.79 -2.12 -15.76
CA GLU A 139 -18.96 -0.95 -16.05
C GLU A 139 -18.34 -0.36 -14.80
N LEU A 140 -19.07 -0.33 -13.68
CA LEU A 140 -18.60 0.16 -12.41
C LEU A 140 -17.49 -0.75 -11.85
N PHE A 141 -17.69 -2.06 -11.93
CA PHE A 141 -16.70 -3.05 -11.52
C PHE A 141 -15.41 -2.95 -12.36
N GLU A 142 -15.53 -2.87 -13.67
CA GLU A 142 -14.39 -2.70 -14.57
C GLU A 142 -13.68 -1.37 -14.34
N ARG A 143 -14.39 -0.32 -13.97
CA ARG A 143 -13.78 0.97 -13.61
C ARG A 143 -12.83 0.83 -12.43
N VAL A 144 -13.21 0.09 -11.39
CA VAL A 144 -12.33 -0.19 -10.24
C VAL A 144 -11.11 -1.01 -10.67
N GLN A 145 -11.30 -2.04 -11.50
CA GLN A 145 -10.18 -2.83 -12.03
C GLN A 145 -9.13 -1.96 -12.74
N ASN A 146 -9.56 -0.94 -13.44
CA ASN A 146 -8.71 -0.09 -14.27
C ASN A 146 -8.18 1.15 -13.52
N VAL A 147 -8.62 1.40 -12.30
CA VAL A 147 -8.05 2.50 -11.49
C VAL A 147 -6.57 2.26 -11.28
N VAL A 148 -5.78 3.28 -11.57
CA VAL A 148 -4.33 3.26 -11.43
C VAL A 148 -3.95 3.84 -10.08
N ILE A 149 -3.19 3.07 -9.31
CA ILE A 149 -2.73 3.43 -7.97
C ILE A 149 -1.25 3.82 -8.05
N PRO A 150 -0.86 5.00 -7.53
CA PRO A 150 0.54 5.36 -7.39
C PRO A 150 1.20 4.53 -6.29
N ILE A 151 2.40 4.04 -6.56
CA ILE A 151 3.16 3.19 -5.64
C ILE A 151 4.57 3.72 -5.54
N THR A 152 5.04 3.91 -4.30
CA THR A 152 6.46 4.09 -4.02
C THR A 152 7.06 2.72 -3.74
N VAL A 153 8.01 2.32 -4.56
CA VAL A 153 8.69 1.03 -4.44
C VAL A 153 10.08 1.25 -3.86
N ILE A 154 10.38 0.52 -2.80
CA ILE A 154 11.72 0.47 -2.19
C ILE A 154 12.35 -0.86 -2.62
N ARG A 155 13.28 -0.77 -3.58
CA ARG A 155 14.02 -1.93 -4.05
C ARG A 155 15.15 -2.26 -3.08
N CYS A 156 15.19 -3.51 -2.62
CA CYS A 156 16.15 -3.96 -1.63
C CYS A 156 16.55 -5.44 -1.85
N ASP A 157 17.44 -5.92 -1.00
CA ASP A 157 17.84 -7.32 -0.92
C ASP A 157 17.64 -7.79 0.53
N TYR A 158 16.59 -8.57 0.80
CA TYR A 158 16.26 -9.03 2.15
C TYR A 158 17.29 -9.99 2.76
N SER A 159 18.21 -10.54 1.96
CA SER A 159 19.32 -11.33 2.49
C SER A 159 20.34 -10.47 3.24
N LYS A 160 20.36 -9.16 2.98
CA LYS A 160 21.21 -8.19 3.69
C LYS A 160 20.51 -7.66 4.93
N LYS A 161 21.14 -7.82 6.11
CA LYS A 161 20.58 -7.30 7.36
C LYS A 161 20.35 -5.78 7.35
N GLU A 162 21.19 -5.05 6.66
CA GLU A 162 21.12 -3.60 6.52
C GLU A 162 19.84 -3.14 5.80
N HIS A 163 19.33 -3.95 4.86
CA HIS A 163 18.11 -3.65 4.12
C HIS A 163 16.82 -3.92 4.90
N ASN A 164 16.88 -4.77 5.92
CA ASN A 164 15.71 -5.11 6.73
C ASN A 164 15.31 -4.02 7.74
N GLN A 165 16.10 -2.96 7.86
CA GLN A 165 15.84 -1.81 8.75
C GLN A 165 15.06 -0.70 8.05
N TYR A 166 14.86 -0.80 6.77
CA TYR A 166 14.19 0.16 5.90
C TYR A 166 13.04 -0.51 5.14
#